data_4698589700c09040b8386ad4cb0ce7f2
#
_entry.id   4698589700c09040b8386ad4cb0ce7f2
#
_cell.length_a   1.000
_cell.length_b   1.000
_cell.length_c   1.000
_cell.angle_alpha   90.00
_cell.angle_beta   90.00
_cell.angle_gamma   90.00
#
_symmetry.space_group_name_H-M   'P 1'
#
loop_
_entity.id
_entity.type
_entity.pdbx_description
1 polymer ?
#
loop_
_entity_poly.entity_id
_entity_poly.type
_entity_poly.pdbx_seq_one_letter_code
_entity_poly.pdbx_strand_id
1 'polypeptide(L)'
;IQKDYFKVANDELINTIYFGGGTPSIIKPKQLQNIIEAIRLNYNVANEIECTIEVNPDDCSNLNITAWQDIGINRVSCGVQSFVDKDLIFMNRSHSANEAESAIKRMQDNGLANISIDLIYGLPNMTEKIWAANLQQAKNLEITHLSCYSLTVEEKTVLAHLVKKQQVKLDENDAAHHFEYLMHWSAQNG
;
A
#
# COMPACT_ATOMS: atom_id res chain seq x y z
N ILE A 1 -21.85 -12.47 -1.79
CA ILE A 1 -20.83 -13.02 -2.71
C ILE A 1 -21.52 -14.15 -3.45
N GLN A 2 -21.83 -13.95 -4.73
CA GLN A 2 -22.49 -14.99 -5.53
C GLN A 2 -21.45 -16.07 -5.88
N LYS A 3 -21.69 -17.31 -5.44
CA LYS A 3 -20.87 -18.50 -5.72
C LYS A 3 -20.59 -18.75 -7.22
N ASP A 4 -21.37 -18.12 -8.11
CA ASP A 4 -21.29 -18.39 -9.55
C ASP A 4 -20.16 -17.66 -10.28
N TYR A 5 -19.53 -16.65 -9.65
CA TYR A 5 -18.42 -15.90 -10.27
C TYR A 5 -17.07 -16.58 -10.11
N PHE A 6 -16.91 -17.40 -9.09
CA PHE A 6 -15.68 -18.14 -8.86
C PHE A 6 -16.04 -19.61 -8.68
N LYS A 7 -15.89 -20.40 -9.73
CA LYS A 7 -15.79 -21.87 -9.61
C LYS A 7 -14.46 -22.20 -8.93
N VAL A 8 -14.31 -21.78 -7.68
CA VAL A 8 -13.30 -22.37 -6.81
C VAL A 8 -13.79 -23.80 -6.61
N ALA A 9 -13.01 -24.79 -7.06
CA ALA A 9 -13.31 -26.17 -6.77
C ALA A 9 -13.46 -26.28 -5.24
N ASN A 10 -14.48 -27.01 -4.77
CA ASN A 10 -14.77 -27.11 -3.33
C ASN A 10 -13.60 -27.69 -2.51
N ASP A 11 -12.55 -28.16 -3.18
CA ASP A 11 -11.39 -28.82 -2.60
C ASP A 11 -10.12 -27.90 -2.58
N GLU A 12 -10.18 -26.69 -3.18
CA GLU A 12 -9.04 -25.79 -3.16
C GLU A 12 -8.89 -25.14 -1.78
N LEU A 13 -7.68 -25.22 -1.22
CA LEU A 13 -7.33 -24.60 0.05
C LEU A 13 -6.99 -23.12 -0.17
N ILE A 14 -7.74 -22.23 0.48
CA ILE A 14 -7.45 -20.79 0.48
C ILE A 14 -6.41 -20.52 1.56
N ASN A 15 -5.27 -20.00 1.14
CA ASN A 15 -4.16 -19.63 2.02
C ASN A 15 -4.05 -18.13 2.26
N THR A 16 -4.73 -17.31 1.44
CA THR A 16 -4.65 -15.85 1.54
C THR A 16 -6.02 -15.20 1.40
N ILE A 17 -6.26 -14.14 2.18
CA ILE A 17 -7.39 -13.21 2.02
C ILE A 17 -6.82 -11.80 1.90
N TYR A 18 -7.25 -11.07 0.88
CA TYR A 18 -6.75 -9.72 0.63
C TYR A 18 -7.92 -8.73 0.52
N PHE A 19 -7.94 -7.75 1.41
CA PHE A 19 -8.88 -6.62 1.37
C PHE A 19 -8.21 -5.45 0.66
N GLY A 20 -8.62 -5.23 -0.58
CA GLY A 20 -8.08 -4.17 -1.44
C GLY A 20 -9.17 -3.42 -2.19
N GLY A 21 -8.74 -2.34 -2.87
CA GLY A 21 -9.61 -1.49 -3.68
C GLY A 21 -10.31 -0.39 -2.89
N GLY A 22 -10.20 0.83 -3.36
CA GLY A 22 -10.66 2.00 -2.64
C GLY A 22 -9.87 2.23 -1.35
N THR A 23 -10.53 2.18 -0.19
CA THR A 23 -9.88 2.34 1.12
C THR A 23 -10.49 1.37 2.12
N PRO A 24 -10.05 0.11 2.16
CA PRO A 24 -10.63 -0.91 3.04
C PRO A 24 -10.52 -0.57 4.54
N SER A 25 -9.52 0.19 4.94
CA SER A 25 -9.29 0.62 6.34
C SER A 25 -10.40 1.46 6.96
N ILE A 26 -11.26 2.09 6.14
CA ILE A 26 -12.42 2.86 6.63
C ILE A 26 -13.61 1.94 6.99
N ILE A 27 -13.57 0.68 6.58
CA ILE A 27 -14.63 -0.29 6.89
C ILE A 27 -14.51 -0.65 8.37
N LYS A 28 -15.65 -0.65 9.07
CA LYS A 28 -15.69 -1.00 10.49
C LYS A 28 -15.16 -2.43 10.70
N PRO A 29 -14.29 -2.68 11.70
CA PRO A 29 -13.73 -4.02 11.95
C PRO A 29 -14.78 -5.12 12.02
N LYS A 30 -15.95 -4.85 12.61
CA LYS A 30 -17.06 -5.81 12.66
C LYS A 30 -17.59 -6.21 11.27
N GLN A 31 -17.55 -5.32 10.30
CA GLN A 31 -17.97 -5.64 8.93
C GLN A 31 -16.91 -6.50 8.22
N LEU A 32 -15.61 -6.18 8.41
CA LEU A 32 -14.52 -7.02 7.92
C LEU A 32 -14.58 -8.42 8.54
N GLN A 33 -14.82 -8.51 9.85
CA GLN A 33 -15.00 -9.78 10.54
C GLN A 33 -16.13 -10.61 9.91
N ASN A 34 -17.30 -10.01 9.67
CA ASN A 34 -18.42 -10.70 9.04
C ASN A 34 -18.06 -11.24 7.64
N ILE A 35 -17.23 -10.51 6.88
CA ILE A 35 -16.75 -10.96 5.56
C ILE A 35 -15.81 -12.16 5.73
N ILE A 36 -14.86 -12.10 6.67
CA ILE A 36 -13.92 -13.21 6.95
C ILE A 36 -14.70 -14.46 7.38
N GLU A 37 -15.67 -14.31 8.28
CA GLU A 37 -16.54 -15.40 8.74
C GLU A 37 -17.34 -16.00 7.59
N ALA A 38 -17.91 -15.17 6.71
CA ALA A 38 -18.65 -15.64 5.53
C ALA A 38 -17.73 -16.41 4.54
N ILE A 39 -16.46 -15.97 4.38
CA ILE A 39 -15.49 -16.69 3.57
C ILE A 39 -15.19 -18.05 4.19
N ARG A 40 -14.89 -18.11 5.49
CA ARG A 40 -14.60 -19.37 6.20
C ARG A 40 -15.77 -20.36 6.20
N LEU A 41 -17.01 -19.86 6.19
CA LEU A 41 -18.21 -20.71 6.12
C LEU A 41 -18.47 -21.30 4.73
N ASN A 42 -17.99 -20.66 3.68
CA ASN A 42 -18.30 -21.05 2.30
C ASN A 42 -17.14 -21.65 1.53
N TYR A 43 -15.92 -21.56 2.04
CA TYR A 43 -14.71 -22.02 1.38
C TYR A 43 -13.82 -22.82 2.34
N ASN A 44 -12.97 -23.68 1.78
CA ASN A 44 -11.96 -24.40 2.54
C ASN A 44 -10.78 -23.44 2.80
N VAL A 45 -10.75 -22.84 3.98
CA VAL A 45 -9.73 -21.85 4.36
C VAL A 45 -8.74 -22.49 5.32
N ALA A 46 -7.46 -22.33 5.08
CA ALA A 46 -6.39 -22.81 5.97
C ALA A 46 -6.55 -22.23 7.39
N ASN A 47 -6.08 -22.96 8.39
CA ASN A 47 -6.10 -22.49 9.78
C ASN A 47 -5.20 -21.26 9.95
N GLU A 48 -4.00 -21.30 9.36
CA GLU A 48 -3.06 -20.18 9.31
C GLU A 48 -3.09 -19.59 7.90
N ILE A 49 -3.62 -18.39 7.76
CA ILE A 49 -3.72 -17.68 6.48
C ILE A 49 -2.95 -16.37 6.54
N GLU A 50 -2.49 -15.88 5.40
CA GLU A 50 -2.14 -14.48 5.26
C GLU A 50 -3.43 -13.68 5.02
N CYS A 51 -3.75 -12.78 5.95
CA CYS A 51 -4.91 -11.89 5.83
C CYS A 51 -4.43 -10.44 5.74
N THR A 52 -4.50 -9.87 4.54
CA THR A 52 -3.97 -8.55 4.22
C THR A 52 -5.08 -7.51 4.15
N ILE A 53 -4.80 -6.30 4.63
CA ILE A 53 -5.64 -5.12 4.43
C ILE A 53 -4.82 -3.97 3.84
N GLU A 54 -5.39 -3.26 2.85
CA GLU A 54 -4.87 -1.97 2.39
C GLU A 54 -5.29 -0.85 3.33
N VAL A 55 -4.33 0.00 3.72
CA VAL A 55 -4.57 1.10 4.66
C VAL A 55 -3.91 2.40 4.20
N ASN A 56 -4.46 3.52 4.64
CA ASN A 56 -3.74 4.79 4.60
C ASN A 56 -3.06 5.05 5.96
N PRO A 57 -1.93 5.78 6.01
CA PRO A 57 -1.28 6.16 7.26
C PRO A 57 -2.22 6.80 8.28
N ASP A 58 -3.19 7.60 7.81
CA ASP A 58 -4.19 8.30 8.64
C ASP A 58 -5.09 7.34 9.44
N ASP A 59 -5.31 6.14 8.92
CA ASP A 59 -6.20 5.15 9.53
C ASP A 59 -5.50 4.27 10.57
N CYS A 60 -4.16 4.35 10.68
CA CYS A 60 -3.34 3.49 11.53
C CYS A 60 -3.29 3.96 12.98
N SER A 61 -4.44 4.12 13.63
CA SER A 61 -4.50 4.33 15.08
C SER A 61 -4.26 3.02 15.86
N ASN A 62 -3.79 3.10 17.10
CA ASN A 62 -3.64 1.90 17.96
C ASN A 62 -4.95 1.10 18.04
N LEU A 63 -6.09 1.80 18.13
CA LEU A 63 -7.41 1.16 18.21
C LEU A 63 -7.71 0.35 16.93
N ASN A 64 -7.46 0.93 15.76
CA ASN A 64 -7.71 0.25 14.50
C ASN A 64 -6.75 -0.93 14.30
N ILE A 65 -5.46 -0.74 14.61
CA ILE A 65 -4.44 -1.79 14.48
C ILE A 65 -4.82 -3.00 15.35
N THR A 66 -5.12 -2.78 16.63
CA THR A 66 -5.58 -3.85 17.52
C THR A 66 -6.85 -4.53 16.99
N ALA A 67 -7.83 -3.73 16.55
CA ALA A 67 -9.08 -4.28 16.05
C ALA A 67 -8.89 -5.10 14.75
N TRP A 68 -7.94 -4.74 13.89
CA TRP A 68 -7.58 -5.54 12.71
C TRP A 68 -6.92 -6.86 13.11
N GLN A 69 -6.00 -6.84 14.09
CA GLN A 69 -5.37 -8.06 14.59
C GLN A 69 -6.38 -9.01 15.25
N ASP A 70 -7.32 -8.47 16.04
CA ASP A 70 -8.37 -9.25 16.71
C ASP A 70 -9.28 -10.03 15.74
N ILE A 71 -9.46 -9.54 14.51
CA ILE A 71 -10.23 -10.23 13.47
C ILE A 71 -9.36 -11.10 12.54
N GLY A 72 -8.06 -11.22 12.83
CA GLY A 72 -7.13 -12.10 12.12
C GLY A 72 -6.40 -11.47 10.95
N ILE A 73 -6.40 -10.13 10.80
CA ILE A 73 -5.53 -9.45 9.85
C ILE A 73 -4.11 -9.49 10.42
N ASN A 74 -3.16 -10.00 9.62
CA ASN A 74 -1.76 -10.21 10.02
C ASN A 74 -0.75 -9.64 9.02
N ARG A 75 -1.22 -8.98 7.97
CA ARG A 75 -0.41 -8.25 6.99
C ARG A 75 -1.10 -6.93 6.60
N VAL A 76 -0.30 -5.89 6.37
CA VAL A 76 -0.78 -4.59 5.93
C VAL A 76 -0.07 -4.14 4.67
N SER A 77 -0.79 -3.57 3.70
CA SER A 77 -0.24 -2.77 2.61
C SER A 77 -0.58 -1.30 2.86
N CYS A 78 0.43 -0.50 3.17
CA CYS A 78 0.26 0.88 3.59
C CYS A 78 0.59 1.85 2.46
N GLY A 79 -0.38 2.66 2.05
CA GLY A 79 -0.25 3.65 0.99
C GLY A 79 0.55 4.88 1.42
N VAL A 80 1.85 4.74 1.65
CA VAL A 80 2.79 5.83 2.02
C VAL A 80 2.98 6.81 0.87
N GLN A 81 3.19 6.31 -0.33
CA GLN A 81 3.41 6.99 -1.60
C GLN A 81 4.75 7.73 -1.71
N SER A 82 5.17 8.49 -0.70
CA SER A 82 6.48 9.16 -0.61
C SER A 82 6.79 9.52 0.85
N PHE A 83 8.07 9.61 1.19
CA PHE A 83 8.57 10.20 2.44
C PHE A 83 9.01 11.66 2.24
N VAL A 84 8.47 12.35 1.24
CA VAL A 84 8.74 13.76 0.93
C VAL A 84 7.44 14.53 0.87
N ASP A 85 7.25 15.51 1.76
CA ASP A 85 5.98 16.25 1.88
C ASP A 85 5.54 16.92 0.58
N LYS A 86 6.49 17.44 -0.22
CA LYS A 86 6.17 18.05 -1.53
C LYS A 86 5.50 17.07 -2.48
N ASP A 87 5.94 15.81 -2.49
CA ASP A 87 5.37 14.76 -3.32
C ASP A 87 3.96 14.40 -2.82
N LEU A 88 3.78 14.29 -1.51
CA LEU A 88 2.50 14.00 -0.88
C LEU A 88 1.48 15.11 -1.16
N ILE A 89 1.88 16.38 -1.04
CA ILE A 89 1.04 17.53 -1.40
C ILE A 89 0.67 17.50 -2.88
N PHE A 90 1.63 17.21 -3.77
CA PHE A 90 1.36 17.08 -5.20
C PHE A 90 0.33 15.98 -5.51
N MET A 91 0.41 14.86 -4.81
CA MET A 91 -0.53 13.74 -4.94
C MET A 91 -1.84 13.93 -4.15
N ASN A 92 -2.03 15.11 -3.55
CA ASN A 92 -3.20 15.43 -2.71
C ASN A 92 -3.43 14.42 -1.58
N ARG A 93 -2.34 13.98 -0.94
CA ARG A 93 -2.42 13.08 0.24
C ARG A 93 -2.72 13.89 1.49
N SER A 94 -3.49 13.30 2.41
CA SER A 94 -3.86 13.93 3.67
C SER A 94 -2.75 13.88 4.72
N HIS A 95 -1.92 12.84 4.66
CA HIS A 95 -0.82 12.64 5.60
C HIS A 95 0.49 13.31 5.14
N SER A 96 1.34 13.63 6.10
CA SER A 96 2.73 14.05 5.92
C SER A 96 3.69 12.85 5.96
N ALA A 97 4.94 13.07 5.55
CA ALA A 97 6.01 12.08 5.64
C ALA A 97 6.21 11.57 7.09
N ASN A 98 6.18 12.48 8.07
CA ASN A 98 6.32 12.14 9.49
C ASN A 98 5.14 11.31 10.02
N GLU A 99 3.92 11.59 9.55
CA GLU A 99 2.75 10.79 9.91
C GLU A 99 2.82 9.39 9.31
N ALA A 100 3.31 9.24 8.07
CA ALA A 100 3.54 7.94 7.46
C ALA A 100 4.58 7.11 8.24
N GLU A 101 5.72 7.71 8.61
CA GLU A 101 6.72 7.05 9.46
C GLU A 101 6.15 6.65 10.83
N SER A 102 5.39 7.56 11.44
CA SER A 102 4.76 7.31 12.74
C SER A 102 3.72 6.18 12.67
N ALA A 103 2.99 6.08 11.57
CA ALA A 103 2.03 5.00 11.33
C ALA A 103 2.72 3.64 11.22
N ILE A 104 3.83 3.56 10.46
CA ILE A 104 4.63 2.34 10.32
C ILE A 104 5.16 1.90 11.69
N LYS A 105 5.82 2.79 12.43
CA LYS A 105 6.34 2.49 13.78
C LYS A 105 5.24 2.01 14.72
N ARG A 106 4.08 2.67 14.67
CA ARG A 106 2.92 2.29 15.49
C ARG A 106 2.43 0.87 15.18
N MET A 107 2.41 0.47 13.90
CA MET A 107 2.05 -0.90 13.52
C MET A 107 3.09 -1.89 14.05
N GLN A 108 4.38 -1.60 13.90
CA GLN A 108 5.48 -2.42 14.40
C GLN A 108 5.43 -2.55 15.93
N ASP A 109 5.24 -1.46 16.67
CA ASP A 109 5.13 -1.43 18.13
C ASP A 109 3.95 -2.24 18.66
N ASN A 110 2.88 -2.36 17.86
CA ASN A 110 1.73 -3.22 18.16
C ASN A 110 1.92 -4.68 17.68
N GLY A 111 3.10 -5.06 17.21
CA GLY A 111 3.40 -6.42 16.77
C GLY A 111 2.90 -6.77 15.37
N LEU A 112 2.38 -5.82 14.61
CA LEU A 112 2.00 -5.99 13.20
C LEU A 112 3.22 -5.64 12.33
N ALA A 113 4.15 -6.59 12.20
CA ALA A 113 5.43 -6.38 11.54
C ALA A 113 5.44 -6.75 10.04
N ASN A 114 4.45 -7.53 9.57
CA ASN A 114 4.34 -7.86 8.14
C ASN A 114 3.71 -6.69 7.37
N ILE A 115 4.55 -5.73 7.02
CA ILE A 115 4.15 -4.48 6.38
C ILE A 115 4.76 -4.39 4.99
N SER A 116 3.89 -4.19 3.99
CA SER A 116 4.24 -3.68 2.68
C SER A 116 3.96 -2.19 2.64
N ILE A 117 4.78 -1.42 1.94
CA ILE A 117 4.46 -0.01 1.65
C ILE A 117 4.40 0.22 0.15
N ASP A 118 3.48 1.10 -0.25
CA ASP A 118 3.36 1.55 -1.62
C ASP A 118 4.12 2.86 -1.78
N LEU A 119 4.97 2.94 -2.80
CA LEU A 119 5.73 4.14 -3.17
C LEU A 119 5.47 4.48 -4.64
N ILE A 120 5.42 5.77 -4.96
CA ILE A 120 5.23 6.26 -6.32
C ILE A 120 6.48 7.01 -6.76
N TYR A 121 7.03 6.61 -7.93
CA TYR A 121 8.14 7.28 -8.58
C TYR A 121 7.72 7.94 -9.91
N GLY A 122 8.63 8.70 -10.54
CA GLY A 122 8.33 9.45 -11.76
C GLY A 122 7.46 10.68 -11.52
N LEU A 123 7.43 11.20 -10.29
CA LEU A 123 6.74 12.45 -9.95
C LEU A 123 7.45 13.65 -10.56
N PRO A 124 6.74 14.75 -10.87
CA PRO A 124 7.37 15.98 -11.35
C PRO A 124 8.44 16.47 -10.37
N ASN A 125 9.61 16.80 -10.90
CA ASN A 125 10.77 17.25 -10.11
C ASN A 125 11.34 16.22 -9.11
N MET A 126 10.91 14.97 -9.16
CA MET A 126 11.56 13.90 -8.41
C MET A 126 12.92 13.60 -9.04
N THR A 127 13.99 13.91 -8.35
CA THR A 127 15.33 13.54 -8.77
C THR A 127 15.68 12.13 -8.30
N GLU A 128 16.66 11.47 -8.92
CA GLU A 128 17.16 10.18 -8.46
C GLU A 128 17.55 10.22 -6.97
N LYS A 129 18.13 11.36 -6.51
CA LYS A 129 18.48 11.55 -5.09
C LYS A 129 17.25 11.52 -4.18
N ILE A 130 16.13 12.10 -4.60
CA ILE A 130 14.87 12.08 -3.85
C ILE A 130 14.31 10.65 -3.83
N TRP A 131 14.34 9.96 -4.98
CA TRP A 131 13.89 8.58 -5.07
C TRP A 131 14.76 7.66 -4.20
N ALA A 132 16.07 7.77 -4.27
CA ALA A 132 17.00 7.04 -3.41
C ALA A 132 16.73 7.27 -1.92
N ALA A 133 16.41 8.50 -1.52
CA ALA A 133 16.07 8.82 -0.14
C ALA A 133 14.77 8.12 0.31
N ASN A 134 13.75 8.01 -0.55
CA ASN A 134 12.53 7.25 -0.26
C ASN A 134 12.84 5.77 -0.01
N LEU A 135 13.63 5.14 -0.86
CA LEU A 135 14.02 3.73 -0.72
C LEU A 135 14.88 3.50 0.53
N GLN A 136 15.82 4.44 0.82
CA GLN A 136 16.63 4.36 2.03
C GLN A 136 15.79 4.51 3.29
N GLN A 137 14.76 5.37 3.27
CA GLN A 137 13.85 5.52 4.41
C GLN A 137 13.02 4.25 4.64
N ALA A 138 12.55 3.60 3.60
CA ALA A 138 11.88 2.30 3.72
C ALA A 138 12.80 1.25 4.38
N LYS A 139 14.09 1.21 3.97
CA LYS A 139 15.08 0.32 4.59
C LYS A 139 15.33 0.67 6.05
N ASN A 140 15.45 1.95 6.40
CA ASN A 140 15.65 2.41 7.78
C ASN A 140 14.48 2.05 8.71
N LEU A 141 13.27 1.94 8.14
CA LEU A 141 12.05 1.50 8.82
C LEU A 141 11.89 -0.04 8.81
N GLU A 142 12.91 -0.77 8.34
CA GLU A 142 12.92 -2.23 8.31
C GLU A 142 11.75 -2.83 7.50
N ILE A 143 11.30 -2.11 6.45
CA ILE A 143 10.27 -2.60 5.55
C ILE A 143 10.85 -3.71 4.67
N THR A 144 10.17 -4.85 4.65
CA THR A 144 10.63 -6.06 3.93
C THR A 144 9.96 -6.23 2.57
N HIS A 145 8.92 -5.48 2.26
CA HIS A 145 8.20 -5.55 0.99
C HIS A 145 7.83 -4.16 0.48
N LEU A 146 8.16 -3.88 -0.78
CA LEU A 146 7.85 -2.62 -1.47
C LEU A 146 6.96 -2.89 -2.67
N SER A 147 5.89 -2.10 -2.81
CA SER A 147 5.11 -1.97 -4.04
C SER A 147 5.43 -0.61 -4.65
N CYS A 148 6.16 -0.59 -5.75
CA CYS A 148 6.60 0.66 -6.36
C CYS A 148 5.90 0.87 -7.71
N TYR A 149 5.24 2.01 -7.87
CA TYR A 149 4.44 2.35 -9.05
C TYR A 149 5.00 3.58 -9.75
N SER A 150 5.05 3.53 -11.08
CA SER A 150 5.28 4.75 -11.86
C SER A 150 4.02 5.62 -11.85
N LEU A 151 4.21 6.94 -11.66
CA LEU A 151 3.10 7.87 -11.82
C LEU A 151 2.56 7.80 -13.26
N THR A 152 1.29 7.47 -13.41
CA THR A 152 0.58 7.45 -14.69
C THR A 152 -0.46 8.56 -14.76
N VAL A 153 -0.71 9.06 -15.95
CA VAL A 153 -1.71 10.11 -16.20
C VAL A 153 -2.99 9.46 -16.69
N GLU A 154 -3.91 9.25 -15.77
CA GLU A 154 -5.23 8.71 -16.11
C GLU A 154 -6.14 9.79 -16.70
N GLU A 155 -6.88 9.45 -17.74
CA GLU A 155 -7.85 10.34 -18.37
C GLU A 155 -8.87 10.88 -17.35
N LYS A 156 -9.33 12.09 -17.57
CA LYS A 156 -10.36 12.78 -16.73
C LYS A 156 -9.90 13.10 -15.32
N THR A 157 -8.60 13.04 -15.01
CA THR A 157 -8.04 13.44 -13.73
C THR A 157 -7.59 14.92 -13.76
N VAL A 158 -7.42 15.49 -12.56
CA VAL A 158 -6.81 16.83 -12.41
C VAL A 158 -5.41 16.85 -13.01
N LEU A 159 -4.62 15.78 -12.78
CA LEU A 159 -3.28 15.64 -13.35
C LEU A 159 -3.30 15.71 -14.87
N ALA A 160 -4.20 14.95 -15.53
CA ALA A 160 -4.34 15.00 -17.01
C ALA A 160 -4.62 16.41 -17.50
N HIS A 161 -5.46 17.18 -16.78
CA HIS A 161 -5.76 18.56 -17.13
C HIS A 161 -4.53 19.48 -16.97
N LEU A 162 -3.77 19.33 -15.88
CA LEU A 162 -2.54 20.09 -15.64
C LEU A 162 -1.46 19.81 -16.70
N VAL A 163 -1.28 18.53 -17.05
CA VAL A 163 -0.34 18.11 -18.11
C VAL A 163 -0.77 18.69 -19.45
N LYS A 164 -2.06 18.58 -19.83
CA LYS A 164 -2.59 19.15 -21.07
C LYS A 164 -2.39 20.68 -21.15
N LYS A 165 -2.49 21.37 -20.00
CA LYS A 165 -2.22 22.82 -19.91
C LYS A 165 -0.73 23.16 -19.83
N GLN A 166 0.16 22.19 -19.89
CA GLN A 166 1.61 22.37 -19.74
C GLN A 166 2.03 23.00 -18.38
N GLN A 167 1.17 22.89 -17.37
CA GLN A 167 1.45 23.35 -16.01
C GLN A 167 2.24 22.33 -15.20
N VAL A 168 2.17 21.07 -15.60
CA VAL A 168 2.97 19.97 -15.07
C VAL A 168 3.64 19.25 -16.23
N LYS A 169 4.93 19.01 -16.13
CA LYS A 169 5.69 18.22 -17.09
C LYS A 169 6.09 16.91 -16.41
N LEU A 170 5.77 15.79 -17.03
CA LEU A 170 6.27 14.47 -16.68
C LEU A 170 7.30 14.07 -17.74
N ASP A 171 8.36 13.41 -17.32
CA ASP A 171 9.38 12.89 -18.20
C ASP A 171 9.42 11.36 -18.07
N GLU A 172 9.09 10.66 -19.15
CA GLU A 172 9.09 9.20 -19.19
C GLU A 172 10.51 8.63 -19.00
N ASN A 173 11.54 9.37 -19.41
CA ASN A 173 12.93 8.95 -19.20
C ASN A 173 13.29 9.00 -17.71
N ASP A 174 12.83 10.02 -16.97
CA ASP A 174 13.06 10.09 -15.52
C ASP A 174 12.38 8.89 -14.82
N ALA A 175 11.17 8.54 -15.22
CA ALA A 175 10.47 7.37 -14.67
C ALA A 175 11.21 6.06 -15.00
N ALA A 176 11.73 5.91 -16.21
CA ALA A 176 12.55 4.75 -16.60
C ALA A 176 13.84 4.66 -15.77
N HIS A 177 14.56 5.79 -15.58
CA HIS A 177 15.76 5.84 -14.74
C HIS A 177 15.45 5.50 -13.28
N HIS A 178 14.34 5.99 -12.72
CA HIS A 178 13.90 5.62 -11.36
C HIS A 178 13.60 4.14 -11.23
N PHE A 179 13.02 3.53 -12.26
CA PHE A 179 12.81 2.08 -12.27
C PHE A 179 14.12 1.29 -12.34
N GLU A 180 15.04 1.68 -13.20
CA GLU A 180 16.38 1.06 -13.26
C GLU A 180 17.11 1.18 -11.92
N TYR A 181 17.06 2.37 -11.30
CA TYR A 181 17.62 2.57 -9.96
C TYR A 181 16.98 1.64 -8.93
N LEU A 182 15.64 1.51 -8.92
CA LEU A 182 14.93 0.60 -8.03
C LEU A 182 15.42 -0.84 -8.20
N MET A 183 15.54 -1.31 -9.44
CA MET A 183 16.00 -2.68 -9.72
C MET A 183 17.42 -2.95 -9.21
N HIS A 184 18.33 -2.00 -9.41
CA HIS A 184 19.69 -2.11 -8.88
C HIS A 184 19.73 -2.03 -7.35
N TRP A 185 18.98 -1.10 -6.79
CA TRP A 185 18.90 -0.93 -5.33
C TRP A 185 18.34 -2.15 -4.64
N SER A 186 17.22 -2.73 -5.14
CA SER A 186 16.61 -3.92 -4.55
C SER A 186 17.52 -5.14 -4.64
N ALA A 187 18.23 -5.33 -5.76
CA ALA A 187 19.20 -6.42 -5.89
C ALA A 187 20.36 -6.34 -4.87
N GLN A 188 20.68 -5.13 -4.38
CA GLN A 188 21.75 -4.92 -3.40
C GLN A 188 21.26 -4.96 -1.94
N ASN A 189 19.97 -4.78 -1.71
CA ASN A 189 19.42 -4.60 -0.37
C ASN A 189 18.44 -5.71 0.07
N GLY A 190 18.13 -6.67 -0.77
CA GLY A 190 17.25 -7.80 -0.50
C GLY A 190 15.88 -7.62 -1.08
#